data_3792f893e5641f9b5ef1b699e275c55c
#
_entry.id   3792f893e5641f9b5ef1b699e275c55c
#
_cell.length_a   1.000
_cell.length_b   1.000
_cell.length_c   1.000
_cell.angle_alpha   90.00
_cell.angle_beta   90.00
_cell.angle_gamma   90.00
#
_symmetry.space_group_name_H-M   'P 1'
#
loop_
_entity.id
_entity.type
_entity.pdbx_description
1 polymer ?
#
loop_
_entity_poly.entity_id
_entity_poly.type
_entity_poly.pdbx_seq_one_letter_code
_entity_poly.pdbx_strand_id
1 'polypeptide(L)'
;MYLRRAPVLLMLLFAAFGAGSVSPSRADALDGVLEVRSAYVSADQGVFQLFARVAYPVNDDIRAALKDGLTLMFDLDMVVSRERRFWLNETIIEYTLKRELSYHAVSDRYVTRDFEQAGSSEQHSYATLEEALEALGNVDALPILVSPQLSANGQYRVSLRAGVRRGRLPDTLRVLLFWTDDWHRESEWFSWSLQR
;
A
#
# COMPACT_ATOMS: atom_id res chain seq x y z
N MET A 1 -55.83 -32.61 62.88
CA MET A 1 -55.75 -31.14 63.00
C MET A 1 -54.36 -30.73 62.64
N TYR A 2 -54.07 -30.64 61.37
CA TYR A 2 -52.72 -30.30 60.88
C TYR A 2 -52.83 -29.12 59.93
N LEU A 3 -52.20 -27.97 60.30
CA LEU A 3 -52.05 -26.79 59.51
C LEU A 3 -50.91 -27.01 58.49
N ARG A 4 -51.21 -27.05 57.23
CA ARG A 4 -50.19 -27.10 56.15
C ARG A 4 -49.77 -25.63 55.77
N ARG A 5 -48.53 -25.29 56.06
CA ARG A 5 -47.90 -24.08 55.60
C ARG A 5 -47.30 -24.33 54.22
N ALA A 6 -47.73 -23.56 53.19
CA ALA A 6 -47.12 -23.54 51.88
C ALA A 6 -45.93 -22.58 51.86
N PRO A 7 -44.80 -22.93 51.25
CA PRO A 7 -43.73 -21.98 51.02
C PRO A 7 -43.96 -21.20 49.71
N VAL A 8 -43.92 -19.91 49.83
CA VAL A 8 -43.92 -18.95 48.71
C VAL A 8 -42.58 -19.06 48.01
N LEU A 9 -42.60 -19.52 46.75
CA LEU A 9 -41.45 -19.61 45.88
C LEU A 9 -41.21 -18.20 45.27
N LEU A 10 -40.20 -17.47 45.76
CA LEU A 10 -39.78 -16.20 45.25
C LEU A 10 -38.92 -16.45 43.99
N MET A 11 -39.53 -16.21 42.81
CA MET A 11 -38.89 -16.34 41.52
C MET A 11 -38.11 -15.03 41.21
N LEU A 12 -36.80 -15.04 41.50
CA LEU A 12 -35.88 -13.98 41.15
C LEU A 12 -35.61 -14.04 39.64
N LEU A 13 -36.23 -13.12 38.90
CA LEU A 13 -35.95 -12.89 37.47
C LEU A 13 -34.59 -12.19 37.36
N PHE A 14 -33.53 -12.94 37.02
CA PHE A 14 -32.23 -12.40 36.63
C PHE A 14 -32.34 -11.87 35.20
N ALA A 15 -32.60 -10.57 35.05
CA ALA A 15 -32.46 -9.87 33.77
C ALA A 15 -30.95 -9.76 33.47
N ALA A 16 -30.43 -10.68 32.67
CA ALA A 16 -29.10 -10.60 32.11
C ALA A 16 -29.07 -9.44 31.09
N PHE A 17 -28.61 -8.28 31.54
CA PHE A 17 -28.24 -7.17 30.69
C PHE A 17 -26.98 -7.60 29.92
N GLY A 18 -27.18 -8.12 28.70
CA GLY A 18 -26.13 -8.35 27.75
C GLY A 18 -25.54 -7.02 27.33
N ALA A 19 -24.53 -6.54 28.04
CA ALA A 19 -23.67 -5.48 27.57
C ALA A 19 -22.90 -6.03 26.35
N GLY A 20 -23.46 -5.82 25.17
CA GLY A 20 -22.74 -6.02 23.92
C GLY A 20 -21.51 -5.12 23.94
N SER A 21 -20.36 -5.73 24.17
CA SER A 21 -19.08 -5.07 24.01
C SER A 21 -18.93 -4.71 22.53
N VAL A 22 -19.31 -3.50 22.17
CA VAL A 22 -18.92 -2.92 20.88
C VAL A 22 -17.41 -2.74 20.98
N SER A 23 -16.65 -3.71 20.48
CA SER A 23 -15.21 -3.54 20.26
C SER A 23 -15.07 -2.37 19.30
N PRO A 24 -14.35 -1.29 19.66
CA PRO A 24 -14.06 -0.24 18.71
C PRO A 24 -13.31 -0.90 17.55
N SER A 25 -13.92 -0.89 16.37
CA SER A 25 -13.24 -1.25 15.14
C SER A 25 -12.06 -0.29 15.04
N ARG A 26 -10.87 -0.80 15.27
CA ARG A 26 -9.63 -0.04 15.10
C ARG A 26 -9.58 0.27 13.61
N ALA A 27 -9.76 1.53 13.25
CA ALA A 27 -9.58 1.98 11.88
C ALA A 27 -8.15 1.60 11.46
N ASP A 28 -8.02 0.97 10.30
CA ASP A 28 -6.72 0.71 9.70
C ASP A 28 -6.04 2.06 9.44
N ALA A 29 -4.85 2.25 9.97
CA ALA A 29 -4.11 3.52 9.83
C ALA A 29 -3.83 3.87 8.35
N LEU A 30 -3.88 2.89 7.46
CA LEU A 30 -3.78 3.05 6.01
C LEU A 30 -5.15 2.96 5.30
N ASP A 31 -6.24 3.26 6.01
CA ASP A 31 -7.58 3.24 5.41
C ASP A 31 -7.68 4.25 4.26
N GLY A 32 -8.43 3.88 3.22
CA GLY A 32 -8.58 4.67 2.00
C GLY A 32 -8.35 3.88 0.73
N VAL A 33 -8.26 4.56 -0.39
CA VAL A 33 -8.07 3.95 -1.71
C VAL A 33 -6.59 3.64 -1.94
N LEU A 34 -6.28 2.37 -2.22
CA LEU A 34 -4.98 1.92 -2.70
C LEU A 34 -5.19 1.05 -3.94
N GLU A 35 -4.95 1.62 -5.11
CA GLU A 35 -5.21 0.96 -6.39
C GLU A 35 -4.32 1.48 -7.51
N VAL A 36 -4.01 0.63 -8.49
CA VAL A 36 -3.47 1.05 -9.78
C VAL A 36 -4.64 1.47 -10.67
N ARG A 37 -4.84 2.78 -10.86
CA ARG A 37 -5.97 3.32 -11.64
C ARG A 37 -5.82 3.07 -13.12
N SER A 38 -4.60 3.21 -13.62
CA SER A 38 -4.29 2.96 -15.03
C SER A 38 -2.82 2.63 -15.17
N ALA A 39 -2.51 1.78 -16.15
CA ALA A 39 -1.14 1.52 -16.54
C ALA A 39 -1.08 1.07 -18.00
N TYR A 40 -0.01 1.46 -18.67
CA TYR A 40 0.30 0.99 -20.01
C TYR A 40 1.82 1.02 -20.24
N VAL A 41 2.24 0.31 -21.28
CA VAL A 41 3.63 0.29 -21.72
C VAL A 41 3.69 0.86 -23.12
N SER A 42 4.59 1.79 -23.37
CA SER A 42 4.91 2.33 -24.69
C SER A 42 6.32 1.88 -25.10
N ALA A 43 6.52 1.59 -26.37
CA ALA A 43 7.82 1.28 -26.91
C ALA A 43 8.37 2.50 -27.64
N ASP A 44 9.55 2.96 -27.25
CA ASP A 44 10.27 4.02 -27.92
C ASP A 44 11.70 3.57 -28.20
N GLN A 45 12.13 3.65 -29.47
CA GLN A 45 13.47 3.27 -29.94
C GLN A 45 13.95 1.89 -29.43
N GLY A 46 13.01 0.94 -29.25
CA GLY A 46 13.33 -0.41 -28.76
C GLY A 46 13.42 -0.54 -27.24
N VAL A 47 13.15 0.52 -26.50
CA VAL A 47 13.00 0.54 -25.05
C VAL A 47 11.52 0.57 -24.69
N PHE A 48 11.08 -0.34 -23.85
CA PHE A 48 9.73 -0.35 -23.31
C PHE A 48 9.69 0.50 -22.03
N GLN A 49 8.79 1.48 -22.00
CA GLN A 49 8.62 2.42 -20.93
C GLN A 49 7.25 2.23 -20.28
N LEU A 50 7.24 2.15 -18.95
CA LEU A 50 6.01 2.05 -18.15
C LEU A 50 5.47 3.45 -17.85
N PHE A 51 4.17 3.59 -18.02
CA PHE A 51 3.37 4.71 -17.53
C PHE A 51 2.30 4.16 -16.60
N ALA A 52 2.16 4.75 -15.41
CA ALA A 52 1.14 4.30 -14.44
C ALA A 52 0.62 5.47 -13.61
N ARG A 53 -0.62 5.31 -13.15
CA ARG A 53 -1.27 6.18 -12.16
C ARG A 53 -1.76 5.30 -11.01
N VAL A 54 -1.24 5.57 -9.82
CA VAL A 54 -1.58 4.88 -8.59
C VAL A 54 -2.27 5.84 -7.65
N ALA A 55 -3.38 5.41 -7.05
CA ALA A 55 -3.98 6.11 -5.92
C ALA A 55 -3.46 5.52 -4.62
N TYR A 56 -2.93 6.38 -3.76
CA TYR A 56 -2.50 6.02 -2.41
C TYR A 56 -3.50 6.56 -1.38
N PRO A 57 -3.65 5.87 -0.22
CA PRO A 57 -4.54 6.33 0.81
C PRO A 57 -4.09 7.68 1.38
N VAL A 58 -5.04 8.57 1.62
CA VAL A 58 -4.84 9.85 2.30
C VAL A 58 -5.89 9.98 3.39
N ASN A 59 -5.44 10.13 4.62
CA ASN A 59 -6.30 10.34 5.79
C ASN A 59 -5.57 11.15 6.87
N ASP A 60 -6.28 11.51 7.91
CA ASP A 60 -5.70 12.33 9.00
C ASP A 60 -4.70 11.55 9.85
N ASP A 61 -4.84 10.22 9.97
CA ASP A 61 -3.90 9.37 10.72
C ASP A 61 -2.53 9.33 10.02
N ILE A 62 -2.51 9.18 8.69
CA ILE A 62 -1.29 9.28 7.88
C ILE A 62 -0.65 10.64 8.04
N ARG A 63 -1.45 11.72 7.98
CA ARG A 63 -0.95 13.10 8.12
C ARG A 63 -0.34 13.34 9.50
N ALA A 64 -1.02 12.91 10.56
CA ALA A 64 -0.53 13.02 11.94
C ALA A 64 0.76 12.23 12.13
N ALA A 65 0.79 10.99 11.69
CA ALA A 65 1.95 10.12 11.82
C ALA A 65 3.20 10.68 11.10
N LEU A 66 3.05 11.22 9.89
CA LEU A 66 4.14 11.88 9.18
C LEU A 66 4.66 13.11 9.93
N LYS A 67 3.75 13.94 10.50
CA LYS A 67 4.12 15.11 11.34
C LYS A 67 4.83 14.71 12.62
N ASP A 68 4.50 13.55 13.18
CA ASP A 68 5.16 12.96 14.35
C ASP A 68 6.53 12.31 14.01
N GLY A 69 6.95 12.39 12.74
CA GLY A 69 8.27 11.92 12.28
C GLY A 69 8.28 10.49 11.74
N LEU A 70 7.11 9.87 11.53
CA LEU A 70 7.04 8.61 10.78
C LEU A 70 7.42 8.85 9.33
N THR A 71 8.11 7.88 8.72
CA THR A 71 8.26 7.82 7.25
C THR A 71 7.41 6.70 6.68
N LEU A 72 6.91 6.90 5.45
CA LEU A 72 6.19 5.88 4.70
C LEU A 72 7.03 5.44 3.49
N MET A 73 7.05 4.15 3.23
CA MET A 73 7.65 3.56 2.05
C MET A 73 6.55 3.14 1.08
N PHE A 74 6.72 3.52 -0.16
CA PHE A 74 5.83 3.19 -1.27
C PHE A 74 6.60 2.30 -2.23
N ASP A 75 6.05 1.12 -2.47
CA ASP A 75 6.62 0.14 -3.39
C ASP A 75 5.65 0.01 -4.59
N LEU A 76 6.21 -0.03 -5.81
CA LEU A 76 5.47 -0.42 -7.01
C LEU A 76 6.17 -1.63 -7.60
N ASP A 77 5.59 -2.80 -7.36
CA ASP A 77 6.06 -4.07 -7.90
C ASP A 77 5.59 -4.22 -9.32
N MET A 78 6.49 -4.56 -10.21
CA MET A 78 6.20 -4.86 -11.60
C MET A 78 6.78 -6.23 -11.97
N VAL A 79 5.95 -7.04 -12.61
CA VAL A 79 6.35 -8.34 -13.15
C VAL A 79 5.99 -8.40 -14.62
N VAL A 80 6.97 -8.70 -15.48
CA VAL A 80 6.74 -9.07 -16.88
C VAL A 80 6.94 -10.57 -17.02
N SER A 81 5.91 -11.27 -17.42
CA SER A 81 5.93 -12.72 -17.60
C SER A 81 5.57 -13.12 -19.03
N ARG A 82 6.20 -14.19 -19.53
CA ARG A 82 5.83 -14.85 -20.76
C ARG A 82 4.78 -15.91 -20.49
N GLU A 83 3.64 -15.83 -21.15
CA GLU A 83 2.57 -16.83 -21.06
C GLU A 83 2.98 -18.11 -21.79
N ARG A 84 2.82 -19.26 -21.11
CA ARG A 84 3.09 -20.58 -21.68
C ARG A 84 1.82 -21.42 -21.64
N ARG A 85 1.43 -21.96 -22.81
CA ARG A 85 0.16 -22.67 -23.00
C ARG A 85 -0.04 -23.90 -22.07
N PHE A 86 1.04 -24.55 -21.64
CA PHE A 86 0.98 -25.83 -20.90
C PHE A 86 1.89 -25.87 -19.66
N TRP A 87 2.50 -24.74 -19.28
CA TRP A 87 3.45 -24.65 -18.17
C TRP A 87 3.21 -23.37 -17.37
N LEU A 88 3.82 -23.31 -16.19
CA LEU A 88 3.84 -22.05 -15.43
C LEU A 88 4.44 -20.92 -16.27
N ASN A 89 3.89 -19.71 -16.13
CA ASN A 89 4.41 -18.52 -16.78
C ASN A 89 5.88 -18.31 -16.38
N GLU A 90 6.67 -17.87 -17.35
CA GLU A 90 8.07 -17.55 -17.11
C GLU A 90 8.22 -16.07 -16.78
N THR A 91 8.74 -15.75 -15.63
CA THR A 91 9.10 -14.38 -15.27
C THR A 91 10.31 -13.94 -16.09
N ILE A 92 10.16 -12.88 -16.85
CA ILE A 92 11.22 -12.28 -17.68
C ILE A 92 11.91 -11.18 -16.88
N ILE A 93 11.12 -10.33 -16.22
CA ILE A 93 11.60 -9.22 -15.40
C ILE A 93 10.72 -9.12 -14.17
N GLU A 94 11.38 -8.85 -13.03
CA GLU A 94 10.78 -8.43 -11.79
C GLU A 94 11.52 -7.17 -11.34
N TYR A 95 10.78 -6.11 -11.08
CA TYR A 95 11.32 -4.82 -10.69
C TYR A 95 10.42 -4.18 -9.62
N THR A 96 11.03 -3.58 -8.61
CA THR A 96 10.31 -2.81 -7.59
C THR A 96 10.84 -1.39 -7.56
N LEU A 97 9.98 -0.43 -7.88
CA LEU A 97 10.24 1.00 -7.67
C LEU A 97 9.95 1.32 -6.22
N LYS A 98 10.96 1.82 -5.50
CA LYS A 98 10.85 2.17 -4.07
C LYS A 98 10.96 3.66 -3.88
N ARG A 99 10.01 4.24 -3.15
CA ARG A 99 9.96 5.66 -2.82
C ARG A 99 9.63 5.86 -1.34
N GLU A 100 10.18 6.91 -0.76
CA GLU A 100 9.93 7.29 0.63
C GLU A 100 9.19 8.61 0.69
N LEU A 101 8.29 8.74 1.65
CA LEU A 101 7.63 9.99 2.01
C LEU A 101 7.92 10.30 3.47
N SER A 102 8.33 11.53 3.72
CA SER A 102 8.58 12.08 5.04
C SER A 102 8.03 13.50 5.16
N TYR A 103 7.89 13.99 6.39
CA TYR A 103 7.54 15.37 6.64
C TYR A 103 8.73 16.10 7.28
N HIS A 104 9.07 17.27 6.72
CA HIS A 104 10.17 18.08 7.22
C HIS A 104 9.62 19.28 8.01
N ALA A 105 9.57 19.16 9.34
CA ALA A 105 8.91 20.10 10.25
C ALA A 105 9.45 21.53 10.17
N VAL A 106 10.76 21.71 9.91
CA VAL A 106 11.38 23.06 9.86
C VAL A 106 10.90 23.85 8.66
N SER A 107 10.68 23.21 7.52
CA SER A 107 10.22 23.84 6.29
C SER A 107 8.71 23.70 6.06
N ASP A 108 8.01 22.97 6.92
CA ASP A 108 6.58 22.62 6.76
C ASP A 108 6.28 22.01 5.39
N ARG A 109 7.10 21.01 4.98
CA ARG A 109 7.03 20.39 3.66
C ARG A 109 6.97 18.87 3.75
N TYR A 110 6.23 18.28 2.82
CA TYR A 110 6.28 16.85 2.53
C TYR A 110 7.39 16.59 1.52
N VAL A 111 8.22 15.61 1.81
CA VAL A 111 9.43 15.33 1.03
C VAL A 111 9.37 13.90 0.53
N THR A 112 9.47 13.71 -0.77
CA THR A 112 9.60 12.40 -1.41
C THR A 112 11.05 12.13 -1.77
N ARG A 113 11.45 10.87 -1.69
CA ARG A 113 12.77 10.40 -2.12
C ARG A 113 12.62 9.12 -2.93
N ASP A 114 13.16 9.15 -4.13
CA ASP A 114 13.21 7.99 -5.00
C ASP A 114 14.50 7.22 -4.77
N PHE A 115 14.41 5.90 -4.59
CA PHE A 115 15.56 5.01 -4.44
C PHE A 115 15.82 4.32 -5.77
N GLU A 116 16.66 4.91 -6.60
CA GLU A 116 17.13 4.26 -7.82
C GLU A 116 18.18 3.20 -7.50
N GLN A 117 18.20 2.12 -8.28
CA GLN A 117 19.17 1.02 -8.13
C GLN A 117 20.63 1.48 -8.32
N ALA A 118 20.86 2.62 -8.97
CA ALA A 118 22.20 3.17 -9.23
C ALA A 118 22.78 4.04 -8.10
N GLY A 119 22.09 4.14 -6.95
CA GLY A 119 22.59 4.88 -5.79
C GLY A 119 22.39 6.40 -5.84
N SER A 120 21.76 6.94 -6.88
CA SER A 120 21.23 8.31 -6.90
C SER A 120 19.88 8.34 -6.21
N SER A 121 19.67 9.28 -5.30
CA SER A 121 18.36 9.53 -4.71
C SER A 121 17.91 10.91 -5.14
N GLU A 122 16.87 10.96 -5.95
CA GLU A 122 16.20 12.20 -6.28
C GLU A 122 15.22 12.57 -5.19
N GLN A 123 15.19 13.84 -4.80
CA GLN A 123 14.37 14.33 -3.71
C GLN A 123 13.54 15.52 -4.18
N HIS A 124 12.24 15.47 -3.92
CA HIS A 124 11.30 16.55 -4.24
C HIS A 124 10.54 16.97 -2.98
N SER A 125 10.07 18.23 -2.94
CA SER A 125 9.33 18.77 -1.80
C SER A 125 8.00 19.40 -2.23
N TYR A 126 6.93 19.13 -1.47
CA TYR A 126 5.56 19.50 -1.76
C TYR A 126 4.96 20.28 -0.59
N ALA A 127 3.98 21.15 -0.88
CA ALA A 127 3.32 21.94 0.14
C ALA A 127 2.28 21.12 0.90
N THR A 128 1.63 20.15 0.24
CA THR A 128 0.56 19.33 0.81
C THR A 128 0.87 17.84 0.70
N LEU A 129 0.22 17.05 1.56
CA LEU A 129 0.30 15.59 1.50
C LEU A 129 -0.29 15.06 0.20
N GLU A 130 -1.38 15.66 -0.25
CA GLU A 130 -2.09 15.30 -1.47
C GLU A 130 -1.18 15.46 -2.69
N GLU A 131 -0.49 16.58 -2.83
CA GLU A 131 0.47 16.82 -3.92
C GLU A 131 1.61 15.78 -3.90
N ALA A 132 2.13 15.47 -2.71
CA ALA A 132 3.20 14.49 -2.57
C ALA A 132 2.73 13.07 -2.96
N LEU A 133 1.53 12.67 -2.55
CA LEU A 133 0.95 11.37 -2.89
C LEU A 133 0.58 11.27 -4.37
N GLU A 134 0.10 12.35 -4.98
CA GLU A 134 -0.16 12.41 -6.42
C GLU A 134 1.14 12.23 -7.21
N ALA A 135 2.20 12.93 -6.82
CA ALA A 135 3.52 12.78 -7.44
C ALA A 135 4.09 11.37 -7.28
N LEU A 136 3.94 10.77 -6.08
CA LEU A 136 4.32 9.37 -5.84
C LEU A 136 3.47 8.39 -6.66
N GLY A 137 2.21 8.71 -6.90
CA GLY A 137 1.30 7.89 -7.70
C GLY A 137 1.57 7.99 -9.21
N ASN A 138 2.33 8.98 -9.64
CA ASN A 138 2.63 9.22 -11.03
C ASN A 138 3.94 8.55 -11.43
N VAL A 139 3.88 7.65 -12.41
CA VAL A 139 5.03 7.01 -13.06
C VAL A 139 5.00 7.37 -14.52
N ASP A 140 6.00 8.11 -14.98
CA ASP A 140 6.12 8.55 -16.35
C ASP A 140 7.42 8.03 -16.98
N ALA A 141 7.27 7.36 -18.13
CA ALA A 141 8.37 6.91 -18.98
C ALA A 141 9.45 6.07 -18.26
N LEU A 142 9.07 5.28 -17.23
CA LEU A 142 10.02 4.41 -16.52
C LEU A 142 10.54 3.31 -17.47
N PRO A 143 11.83 3.26 -17.81
CA PRO A 143 12.37 2.21 -18.67
C PRO A 143 12.35 0.87 -17.94
N ILE A 144 11.70 -0.13 -18.53
CA ILE A 144 11.48 -1.43 -17.89
C ILE A 144 12.21 -2.58 -18.57
N LEU A 145 12.30 -2.56 -19.90
CA LEU A 145 13.01 -3.60 -20.65
C LEU A 145 13.37 -3.12 -22.07
N VAL A 146 14.25 -3.86 -22.73
CA VAL A 146 14.65 -3.61 -24.10
C VAL A 146 14.15 -4.71 -25.04
N SER A 147 13.86 -4.36 -26.29
CA SER A 147 13.29 -5.28 -27.28
C SER A 147 14.00 -6.62 -27.43
N PRO A 148 15.34 -6.73 -27.37
CA PRO A 148 16.04 -8.02 -27.47
C PRO A 148 15.69 -9.02 -26.36
N GLN A 149 15.14 -8.57 -25.23
CA GLN A 149 14.71 -9.45 -24.13
C GLN A 149 13.40 -10.19 -24.44
N LEU A 150 12.67 -9.77 -25.49
CA LEU A 150 11.40 -10.34 -25.88
C LEU A 150 11.54 -11.20 -27.15
N SER A 151 11.07 -12.44 -27.10
CA SER A 151 10.99 -13.34 -28.28
C SER A 151 9.91 -12.86 -29.26
N ALA A 152 10.13 -12.99 -30.56
CA ALA A 152 9.22 -12.50 -31.59
C ALA A 152 7.79 -13.07 -31.50
N ASN A 153 7.65 -14.31 -31.06
CA ASN A 153 6.36 -15.04 -30.98
C ASN A 153 5.85 -15.22 -29.53
N GLY A 154 6.43 -14.50 -28.55
CA GLY A 154 6.01 -14.60 -27.16
C GLY A 154 4.75 -13.77 -26.90
N GLN A 155 3.84 -14.32 -26.10
CA GLN A 155 2.77 -13.55 -25.47
C GLN A 155 3.25 -13.15 -24.08
N TYR A 156 3.16 -11.87 -23.76
CA TYR A 156 3.66 -11.33 -22.52
C TYR A 156 2.54 -10.65 -21.75
N ARG A 157 2.62 -10.79 -20.43
CA ARG A 157 1.72 -10.13 -19.46
C ARG A 157 2.56 -9.21 -18.57
N VAL A 158 2.09 -8.00 -18.41
CA VAL A 158 2.62 -7.07 -17.41
C VAL A 158 1.65 -7.04 -16.24
N SER A 159 2.18 -7.09 -15.03
CA SER A 159 1.41 -7.02 -13.80
C SER A 159 2.04 -5.97 -12.89
N LEU A 160 1.22 -5.09 -12.31
CA LEU A 160 1.61 -4.08 -11.34
C LEU A 160 0.86 -4.27 -10.04
N ARG A 161 1.53 -4.01 -8.92
CA ARG A 161 0.93 -3.96 -7.59
C ARG A 161 1.56 -2.82 -6.80
N ALA A 162 0.74 -1.96 -6.23
CA ALA A 162 1.19 -0.89 -5.37
C ALA A 162 1.17 -1.34 -3.92
N GLY A 163 2.19 -0.95 -3.16
CA GLY A 163 2.31 -1.19 -1.74
C GLY A 163 2.59 0.09 -0.98
N VAL A 164 2.11 0.16 0.25
CA VAL A 164 2.48 1.18 1.22
C VAL A 164 2.76 0.53 2.56
N ARG A 165 3.87 0.92 3.17
CA ARG A 165 4.28 0.38 4.47
C ARG A 165 5.03 1.42 5.28
N ARG A 166 5.10 1.18 6.58
CA ARG A 166 5.89 2.00 7.49
C ARG A 166 7.38 1.92 7.11
N GLY A 167 8.01 3.08 7.02
CA GLY A 167 9.45 3.21 6.86
C GLY A 167 10.20 3.14 8.19
N ARG A 168 11.33 3.85 8.27
CA ARG A 168 12.14 3.90 9.50
C ARG A 168 11.41 4.70 10.57
N LEU A 169 11.41 4.17 11.79
CA LEU A 169 11.00 4.88 12.98
C LEU A 169 12.23 5.51 13.63
N PRO A 170 12.16 6.76 14.06
CA PRO A 170 13.11 7.29 15.03
C PRO A 170 13.13 6.39 16.28
N ASP A 171 14.32 6.19 16.86
CA ASP A 171 14.51 5.27 18.02
C ASP A 171 13.63 5.66 19.21
N THR A 172 13.31 6.95 19.35
CA THR A 172 12.43 7.49 20.39
C THR A 172 10.97 7.04 20.23
N LEU A 173 10.51 6.79 19.02
CA LEU A 173 9.13 6.36 18.73
C LEU A 173 8.96 4.84 18.71
N ARG A 174 10.04 4.09 18.61
CA ARG A 174 10.02 2.61 18.57
C ARG A 174 9.33 2.00 19.78
N VAL A 175 9.52 2.60 20.96
CA VAL A 175 8.96 2.09 22.22
C VAL A 175 7.46 2.37 22.32
N LEU A 176 6.98 3.47 21.73
CA LEU A 176 5.57 3.90 21.82
C LEU A 176 4.67 3.25 20.77
N LEU A 177 5.24 2.83 19.63
CA LEU A 177 4.48 2.29 18.50
C LEU A 177 4.61 0.76 18.34
N PHE A 178 4.96 0.08 19.44
CA PHE A 178 5.16 -1.37 19.48
C PHE A 178 3.90 -2.19 19.12
N TRP A 179 2.71 -1.59 19.15
CA TRP A 179 1.42 -2.27 18.96
C TRP A 179 0.78 -2.02 17.60
N THR A 180 1.41 -1.29 16.69
CA THR A 180 0.82 -0.92 15.39
C THR A 180 1.45 -1.72 14.27
N ASP A 181 1.06 -3.00 14.14
CA ASP A 181 1.47 -3.87 13.02
C ASP A 181 0.75 -3.55 11.68
N ASP A 182 -0.26 -2.70 11.71
CA ASP A 182 -1.21 -2.49 10.60
C ASP A 182 -0.74 -1.45 9.54
N TRP A 183 0.55 -1.10 9.53
CA TRP A 183 1.11 -0.16 8.56
C TRP A 183 1.73 -0.88 7.34
N HIS A 184 1.05 -1.88 6.83
CA HIS A 184 1.38 -2.55 5.58
C HIS A 184 0.11 -2.85 4.81
N ARG A 185 0.03 -2.35 3.57
CA ARG A 185 -1.09 -2.57 2.69
C ARG A 185 -0.62 -2.68 1.26
N GLU A 186 -1.24 -3.58 0.50
CA GLU A 186 -1.00 -3.78 -0.92
C GLU A 186 -2.30 -3.67 -1.70
N SER A 187 -2.22 -3.20 -2.95
CA SER A 187 -3.34 -3.22 -3.87
C SER A 187 -3.54 -4.61 -4.46
N GLU A 188 -4.68 -4.81 -5.13
CA GLU A 188 -4.81 -5.92 -6.07
C GLU A 188 -3.82 -5.78 -7.23
N TRP A 189 -3.50 -6.91 -7.87
CA TRP A 189 -2.68 -6.92 -9.06
C TRP A 189 -3.45 -6.36 -10.26
N PHE A 190 -2.92 -5.31 -10.86
CA PHE A 190 -3.39 -4.78 -12.14
C PHE A 190 -2.58 -5.40 -13.26
N SER A 191 -3.23 -6.18 -14.16
CA SER A 191 -2.54 -6.95 -15.18
C SER A 191 -3.13 -6.75 -16.56
N TRP A 192 -2.26 -6.68 -17.57
CA TRP A 192 -2.65 -6.59 -18.99
C TRP A 192 -1.67 -7.32 -19.89
N SER A 193 -2.09 -7.60 -21.14
CA SER A 193 -1.22 -8.20 -22.15
C SER A 193 -0.37 -7.11 -22.81
N LEU A 194 0.93 -7.35 -22.91
CA LEU A 194 1.84 -6.47 -23.63
C LEU A 194 1.60 -6.61 -25.13
N GLN A 195 1.14 -5.53 -25.76
CA GLN A 195 1.02 -5.44 -27.21
C GLN A 195 2.34 -4.95 -27.81
N ARG A 196 2.76 -5.58 -28.91
CA ARG A 196 3.95 -5.20 -29.68
C ARG A 196 3.59 -4.25 -30.81
#